data_36192b0f143e59211726ea972cb4e5b9
#
_entry.id   36192b0f143e59211726ea972cb4e5b9
#
_cell.length_a   1.000
_cell.length_b   1.000
_cell.length_c   1.000
_cell.angle_alpha   90.00
_cell.angle_beta   90.00
_cell.angle_gamma   90.00
#
_symmetry.space_group_name_H-M   'P 1'
#
loop_
_entity.id
_entity.type
_entity.pdbx_description
1 polymer ?
#
loop_
_entity_poly.entity_id
_entity_poly.type
_entity_poly.pdbx_seq_one_letter_code
_entity_poly.pdbx_strand_id
1 'polypeptide(L)' 'MAFGEQLAAVRRSHGLTQERFAEELQVSRQAVSKWESGRGYPEIEKILYICNRYHVSMAELFAEEA' A
#
# COMPACT_ATOMS: atom_id res chain seq x y z
N MET A 1 -4.55 -12.20 -2.65
CA MET A 1 -3.96 -12.28 -2.08
C MET A 1 -3.44 -11.29 -1.42
N ALA A 2 -2.61 -11.17 -1.32
CA ALA A 2 -1.94 -10.55 -0.38
C ALA A 2 -2.02 -9.09 -0.34
N PHE A 3 -1.50 -8.58 0.76
CA PHE A 3 -1.44 -7.16 1.05
C PHE A 3 -0.79 -6.39 -0.10
N GLY A 4 0.31 -6.93 -0.64
CA GLY A 4 1.04 -6.23 -1.68
C GLY A 4 0.22 -5.95 -2.91
N GLU A 5 -0.56 -6.92 -3.34
CA GLU A 5 -1.41 -6.74 -4.51
C GLU A 5 -2.51 -5.73 -4.23
N GLN A 6 -3.08 -5.78 -3.02
CA GLN A 6 -4.11 -4.84 -2.66
C GLN A 6 -3.55 -3.42 -2.58
N LEU A 7 -2.36 -3.28 -2.02
CA LEU A 7 -1.72 -1.98 -1.94
C LEU A 7 -1.47 -1.41 -3.32
N ALA A 8 -0.96 -2.22 -4.23
CA ALA A 8 -0.72 -1.78 -5.60
C ALA A 8 -2.03 -1.37 -6.27
N ALA A 9 -3.10 -2.10 -6.01
CA ALA A 9 -4.40 -1.76 -6.59
C ALA A 9 -4.89 -0.40 -6.09
N VAL A 10 -4.74 -0.13 -4.80
CA VAL A 10 -5.11 1.17 -4.25
C VAL A 10 -4.30 2.27 -4.92
N ARG A 11 -2.99 2.07 -5.01
CA ARG A 11 -2.11 3.05 -5.63
C ARG A 11 -2.53 3.35 -7.06
N ARG A 12 -2.74 2.29 -7.85
CA ARG A 12 -3.08 2.46 -9.25
C ARG A 12 -4.44 3.10 -9.45
N SER A 13 -5.38 2.77 -8.56
CA SER A 13 -6.72 3.34 -8.70
C SER A 13 -6.72 4.84 -8.47
N HIS A 14 -5.68 5.37 -7.82
CA HIS A 14 -5.54 6.80 -7.63
C HIS A 14 -4.54 7.42 -8.61
N GLY A 15 -4.12 6.65 -9.61
CA GLY A 15 -3.26 7.18 -10.66
C GLY A 15 -1.85 7.51 -10.20
N LEU A 16 -1.36 6.83 -9.17
CA LEU A 16 -0.07 7.16 -8.60
C LEU A 16 1.00 6.17 -9.06
N THR A 17 2.18 6.70 -9.36
CA THR A 17 3.34 5.84 -9.55
C THR A 17 3.86 5.41 -8.19
N GLN A 18 4.72 4.40 -8.18
CA GLN A 18 5.35 3.99 -6.93
C GLN A 18 6.13 5.15 -6.32
N GLU A 19 6.78 5.93 -7.14
CA GLU A 19 7.58 7.05 -6.67
C GLU A 19 6.71 8.11 -5.99
N ARG A 20 5.59 8.47 -6.60
CA ARG A 20 4.70 9.46 -6.01
C ARG A 20 4.07 8.95 -4.73
N PHE A 21 3.70 7.68 -4.72
CA PHE A 21 3.13 7.06 -3.55
C PHE A 21 4.15 7.09 -2.40
N ALA A 22 5.40 6.76 -2.73
CA ALA A 22 6.46 6.77 -1.74
C ALA A 22 6.65 8.18 -1.16
N GLU A 23 6.62 9.20 -2.02
CA GLU A 23 6.75 10.56 -1.56
C GLU A 23 5.66 10.92 -0.58
N GLU A 24 4.44 10.54 -0.90
CA GLU A 24 3.33 10.86 -0.02
C GLU A 24 3.46 10.16 1.32
N LEU A 25 3.96 8.94 1.31
CA LEU A 25 4.12 8.17 2.54
C LEU A 25 5.44 8.47 3.26
N GLN A 26 6.28 9.30 2.65
CA GLN A 26 7.58 9.67 3.23
C GLN A 26 8.48 8.46 3.42
N VAL A 27 8.51 7.62 2.41
CA VAL A 27 9.37 6.43 2.39
C VAL A 27 10.08 6.39 1.05
N SER A 28 11.01 5.46 0.90
CA SER A 28 11.70 5.29 -0.37
C SER A 28 10.83 4.52 -1.35
N ARG A 29 11.10 4.70 -2.64
CA ARG A 29 10.41 3.92 -3.65
C ARG A 29 10.69 2.44 -3.48
N GLN A 30 11.90 2.10 -3.05
CA GLN A 30 12.23 0.71 -2.79
C GLN A 30 11.34 0.10 -1.71
N ALA A 31 10.97 0.88 -0.71
CA ALA A 31 10.06 0.38 0.32
C ALA A 31 8.70 0.03 -0.28
N VAL A 32 8.15 0.92 -1.10
CA VAL A 32 6.88 0.64 -1.75
C VAL A 32 6.98 -0.59 -2.63
N SER A 33 8.04 -0.68 -3.42
CA SER A 33 8.25 -1.83 -4.28
C SER A 33 8.31 -3.13 -3.48
N LYS A 34 9.00 -3.09 -2.35
CA LYS A 34 9.13 -4.26 -1.50
C LYS A 34 7.77 -4.69 -0.96
N TRP A 35 6.98 -3.72 -0.48
CA TRP A 35 5.66 -4.04 0.05
C TRP A 35 4.75 -4.63 -1.02
N GLU A 36 4.78 -4.04 -2.22
CA GLU A 36 3.90 -4.49 -3.29
C GLU A 36 4.29 -5.85 -3.82
N SER A 37 5.55 -6.21 -3.69
CA SER A 37 6.00 -7.53 -4.14
C SER A 37 5.87 -8.61 -3.07
N GLY A 38 5.33 -8.25 -1.90
CA GLY A 38 5.08 -9.24 -0.87
C GLY A 38 6.28 -9.53 0.02
N ARG A 39 7.30 -8.66 0.00
CA ARG A 39 8.51 -8.91 0.77
C ARG A 39 8.58 -8.12 2.06
N GLY A 40 7.50 -7.50 2.47
CA GLY A 40 7.47 -6.76 3.73
C GLY A 40 6.21 -5.96 3.84
N TYR A 41 6.06 -5.28 4.97
CA TYR A 41 4.88 -4.49 5.28
C TYR A 41 5.29 -3.15 5.81
N PRO A 42 4.49 -2.10 5.56
CA PRO A 42 4.72 -0.82 6.23
C PRO A 42 4.46 -0.95 7.71
N GLU A 43 5.02 -0.01 8.47
CA GLU A 43 4.68 0.09 9.87
C GLU A 43 3.22 0.45 10.02
N ILE A 44 2.65 0.11 11.17
CA ILE A 44 1.21 0.28 11.39
C ILE A 44 0.76 1.72 11.16
N GLU A 45 1.58 2.68 11.51
CA GLU A 45 1.22 4.08 11.30
C GLU A 45 1.00 4.39 9.83
N LYS A 46 1.85 3.84 8.96
CA LYS A 46 1.70 4.05 7.52
C LYS A 46 0.45 3.35 7.01
N ILE A 47 0.16 2.17 7.55
CA ILE A 47 -1.03 1.44 7.13
C ILE A 47 -2.28 2.24 7.47
N LEU A 48 -2.33 2.80 8.68
CA LEU A 48 -3.46 3.60 9.08
C LEU A 48 -3.60 4.87 8.24
N TYR A 49 -2.46 5.48 7.90
CA TYR A 49 -2.49 6.64 7.02
C TYR A 49 -3.09 6.28 5.66
N ILE A 50 -2.67 5.15 5.10
CA ILE A 50 -3.17 4.70 3.80
C ILE A 50 -4.68 4.48 3.88
N CYS A 51 -5.14 3.82 4.92
CA CYS A 51 -6.55 3.55 5.09
C CYS A 51 -7.36 4.85 5.13
N ASN A 52 -6.90 5.81 5.89
CA ASN A 52 -7.61 7.08 6.01
C ASN A 52 -7.54 7.91 4.73
N ARG A 53 -6.36 7.98 4.14
CA ARG A 53 -6.14 8.85 2.99
C ARG A 53 -6.89 8.36 1.76
N TYR A 54 -6.93 7.04 1.58
CA TYR A 54 -7.47 6.46 0.35
C TYR A 54 -8.80 5.76 0.60
N HIS A 55 -9.36 5.89 1.80
CA HIS A 55 -10.70 5.35 2.11
C HIS A 55 -10.78 3.85 1.86
N VAL A 56 -9.78 3.15 2.34
CA VAL A 56 -9.76 1.70 2.24
C VAL A 56 -9.63 1.14 3.66
N SER A 57 -10.30 0.05 3.93
CA SER A 57 -10.26 -0.54 5.26
C SER A 57 -9.05 -1.45 5.39
N MET A 58 -8.67 -1.71 6.65
CA MET A 58 -7.63 -2.69 6.90
C MET A 58 -8.03 -4.05 6.36
N ALA A 59 -9.31 -4.39 6.51
CA ALA A 59 -9.79 -5.67 6.00
C ALA A 59 -9.59 -5.78 4.50
N GLU A 60 -9.84 -4.68 3.79
CA GLU A 60 -9.62 -4.69 2.34
C GLU A 60 -8.16 -4.83 1.98
N LEU A 61 -7.28 -4.12 2.71
CA LEU A 61 -5.86 -4.19 2.42
C LEU A 61 -5.30 -5.58 2.68
N PHE A 62 -5.82 -6.26 3.68
CA PHE A 62 -5.30 -7.58 4.04
C PHE A 62 -6.21 -8.71 3.58
N ALA A 63 -7.14 -8.43 2.69
CA ALA A 63 -8.03 -9.46 2.19
C ALA A 63 -7.24 -10.51 1.43
N GLU A 64 -7.62 -11.77 1.64
CA GLU A 64 -7.00 -12.85 0.92
C GLU A 64 -8.06 -13.53 0.10
N GLU A 65 -7.64 -14.02 -1.06
CA GLU A 65 -8.56 -14.72 -1.88
C GLU A 65 -8.81 -16.08 -1.34
N ALA A 66 -10.02 -16.46 -1.37
CA ALA A 66 -10.41 -17.77 -0.86
C ALA A 66 -9.91 -18.87 -1.75
#